data_4eabed9e8f1550460ec11b72d4a7dbca
#
_entry.id   4eabed9e8f1550460ec11b72d4a7dbca
#
_cell.length_a   1.000
_cell.length_b   1.000
_cell.length_c   1.000
_cell.angle_alpha   90.00
_cell.angle_beta   90.00
_cell.angle_gamma   90.00
#
_symmetry.space_group_name_H-M   'P 1'
#
loop_
_entity.id
_entity.type
_entity.pdbx_description
1 polymer ?
#
loop_
_entity_poly.entity_id
_entity_poly.type
_entity_poly.pdbx_seq_one_letter_code
_entity_poly.pdbx_strand_id
1 'polypeptide(L)'
;AAGDVSNFYHPFYERNMRLESYQHAQNHGICAGKNIAGVKTEYTSIPWMWSDQFNLNLQLTGICDEYDEIIERGNDINNGVIYFFLKNNKIRGACGVGIIGKVGRDIKITSKLAEKDTIVDKQILSDQNLKLNKLIQK
;
A
#
# COMPACT_ATOMS: atom_id res chain seq x y z
N ALA A 1 7.06 22.81 2.13
CA ALA A 1 7.85 21.61 2.43
C ALA A 1 7.35 20.42 1.61
N ALA A 2 8.22 19.50 1.27
CA ALA A 2 7.87 18.26 0.57
C ALA A 2 8.78 17.11 1.03
N GLY A 3 8.33 15.87 0.86
CA GLY A 3 9.05 14.66 1.30
C GLY A 3 8.95 14.42 2.80
N ASP A 4 9.95 13.72 3.35
CA ASP A 4 9.93 13.17 4.71
C ASP A 4 9.74 14.20 5.82
N VAL A 5 10.17 15.44 5.61
CA VAL A 5 10.04 16.55 6.57
C VAL A 5 8.59 17.09 6.67
N SER A 6 7.76 16.84 5.66
CA SER A 6 6.45 17.46 5.57
C SER A 6 5.38 16.74 6.39
N ASN A 7 4.57 17.51 7.11
CA ASN A 7 3.29 17.04 7.62
C ASN A 7 2.20 17.57 6.67
N PHE A 8 1.44 16.68 6.04
CA PHE A 8 0.48 17.03 5.00
C PHE A 8 -0.85 16.30 5.21
N TYR A 9 -1.94 16.89 4.73
CA TYR A 9 -3.25 16.23 4.73
C TYR A 9 -3.33 15.21 3.58
N HIS A 10 -3.70 13.96 3.91
CA HIS A 10 -3.91 12.91 2.92
C HIS A 10 -5.40 12.63 2.74
N PRO A 11 -5.99 12.89 1.56
CA PRO A 11 -7.45 12.84 1.39
C PRO A 11 -8.04 11.44 1.55
N PHE A 12 -7.34 10.39 1.15
CA PHE A 12 -7.81 9.01 1.31
C PHE A 12 -7.88 8.57 2.79
N TYR A 13 -6.95 9.04 3.64
CA TYR A 13 -6.93 8.73 5.08
C TYR A 13 -7.62 9.79 5.93
N GLU A 14 -8.05 10.91 5.32
CA GLU A 14 -8.78 12.03 5.96
C GLU A 14 -8.08 12.60 7.19
N ARG A 15 -6.74 12.60 7.18
CA ARG A 15 -5.91 13.08 8.30
C ARG A 15 -4.58 13.67 7.85
N ASN A 16 -3.98 14.46 8.73
CA ASN A 16 -2.59 14.85 8.59
C ASN A 16 -1.65 13.69 8.92
N MET A 17 -0.61 13.53 8.12
CA MET A 17 0.41 12.49 8.32
C MET A 17 1.77 12.96 7.85
N ARG A 18 2.80 12.29 8.35
CA ARG A 18 4.18 12.36 7.89
C ARG A 18 4.63 10.97 7.47
N LEU A 19 5.19 10.87 6.29
CA LEU A 19 5.66 9.62 5.71
C LEU A 19 7.14 9.73 5.40
N GLU A 20 7.90 8.70 5.75
CA GLU A 20 9.35 8.63 5.56
C GLU A 20 9.65 7.41 4.67
N SER A 21 9.61 7.60 3.35
CA SER A 21 9.96 6.56 2.39
C SER A 21 10.42 7.18 1.08
N TYR A 22 11.30 6.46 0.39
CA TYR A 22 11.84 6.90 -0.90
C TYR A 22 10.74 7.28 -1.91
N GLN A 23 9.73 6.41 -2.05
CA GLN A 23 8.65 6.64 -3.02
C GLN A 23 7.78 7.85 -2.64
N HIS A 24 7.52 8.04 -1.34
CA HIS A 24 6.82 9.23 -0.87
C HIS A 24 7.63 10.49 -1.16
N ALA A 25 8.90 10.53 -0.79
CA ALA A 25 9.75 11.68 -1.00
C ALA A 25 9.78 12.11 -2.48
N GLN A 26 9.93 11.13 -3.39
CA GLN A 26 9.93 11.36 -4.83
C GLN A 26 8.57 11.89 -5.33
N ASN A 27 7.47 11.18 -5.02
CA ASN A 27 6.14 11.54 -5.53
C ASN A 27 5.66 12.88 -4.96
N HIS A 28 5.93 13.14 -3.68
CA HIS A 28 5.54 14.41 -3.04
C HIS A 28 6.37 15.58 -3.56
N GLY A 29 7.66 15.37 -3.82
CA GLY A 29 8.52 16.34 -4.48
C GLY A 29 8.04 16.70 -5.90
N ILE A 30 7.65 15.69 -6.70
CA ILE A 30 7.06 15.89 -8.04
C ILE A 30 5.75 16.69 -7.94
N CYS A 31 4.87 16.34 -6.99
CA CYS A 31 3.61 17.06 -6.76
C CYS A 31 3.88 18.53 -6.40
N ALA A 32 4.81 18.78 -5.48
CA ALA A 32 5.19 20.14 -5.09
C ALA A 32 5.77 20.93 -6.28
N GLY A 33 6.66 20.31 -7.07
CA GLY A 33 7.22 20.94 -8.28
C GLY A 33 6.16 21.32 -9.31
N LYS A 34 5.16 20.47 -9.56
CA LYS A 34 4.02 20.77 -10.43
C LYS A 34 3.22 21.97 -9.93
N ASN A 35 2.92 22.03 -8.63
CA ASN A 35 2.19 23.15 -8.04
C ASN A 35 2.98 24.47 -8.15
N ILE A 36 4.29 24.43 -7.92
CA ILE A 36 5.16 25.61 -8.10
C ILE A 36 5.15 26.09 -9.57
N ALA A 37 5.09 25.16 -10.53
CA ALA A 37 4.98 25.46 -11.96
C ALA A 37 3.57 25.88 -12.41
N GLY A 38 2.62 26.06 -11.48
CA GLY A 38 1.24 26.47 -11.77
C GLY A 38 0.31 25.34 -12.17
N VAL A 39 0.76 24.07 -12.16
CA VAL A 39 -0.07 22.90 -12.43
C VAL A 39 -0.69 22.40 -11.14
N LYS A 40 -1.94 22.78 -10.88
CA LYS A 40 -2.68 22.41 -9.67
C LYS A 40 -2.78 20.89 -9.55
N THR A 41 -2.11 20.31 -8.57
CA THR A 41 -2.02 18.86 -8.37
C THR A 41 -2.21 18.53 -6.90
N GLU A 42 -3.16 17.65 -6.58
CA GLU A 42 -3.35 17.11 -5.23
C GLU A 42 -2.46 15.87 -5.04
N TYR A 43 -1.92 15.71 -3.84
CA TYR A 43 -1.14 14.53 -3.49
C TYR A 43 -2.05 13.46 -2.89
N THR A 44 -2.30 12.39 -3.66
CA THR A 44 -3.24 11.31 -3.33
C THR A 44 -2.60 9.91 -3.37
N SER A 45 -1.28 9.83 -3.57
CA SER A 45 -0.59 8.56 -3.75
C SER A 45 -0.69 7.68 -2.51
N ILE A 46 -1.21 6.47 -2.66
CA ILE A 46 -1.19 5.47 -1.59
C ILE A 46 0.27 5.19 -1.19
N PRO A 47 0.61 5.27 0.10
CA PRO A 47 1.96 5.02 0.57
C PRO A 47 2.47 3.64 0.16
N TRP A 48 3.74 3.57 -0.19
CA TRP A 48 4.42 2.32 -0.47
C TRP A 48 5.87 2.41 -0.02
N MET A 49 6.37 1.33 0.59
CA MET A 49 7.76 1.20 0.99
C MET A 49 8.22 -0.26 0.90
N TRP A 50 9.52 -0.44 0.85
CA TRP A 50 10.14 -1.75 0.91
C TRP A 50 11.43 -1.72 1.73
N SER A 51 11.85 -2.91 2.19
CA SER A 51 13.15 -3.14 2.79
C SER A 51 13.66 -4.52 2.38
N ASP A 52 14.88 -4.58 1.91
CA ASP A 52 15.56 -5.82 1.59
C ASP A 52 16.54 -6.17 2.72
N GLN A 53 16.41 -7.37 3.26
CA GLN A 53 17.25 -7.87 4.34
C GLN A 53 17.72 -9.29 3.96
N PHE A 54 19.00 -9.42 3.58
CA PHE A 54 19.57 -10.65 3.03
C PHE A 54 18.82 -11.14 1.79
N ASN A 55 18.15 -12.29 1.88
CA ASN A 55 17.32 -12.86 0.82
C ASN A 55 15.82 -12.57 1.00
N LEU A 56 15.43 -11.81 2.03
CA LEU A 56 14.06 -11.44 2.31
C LEU A 56 13.74 -10.03 1.82
N ASN A 57 12.52 -9.86 1.37
CA ASN A 57 11.95 -8.57 1.00
C ASN A 57 10.68 -8.33 1.81
N LEU A 58 10.67 -7.21 2.53
CA LEU A 58 9.48 -6.66 3.19
C LEU A 58 8.89 -5.60 2.27
N GLN A 59 7.59 -5.64 2.03
CA GLN A 59 6.87 -4.58 1.31
C GLN A 59 5.62 -4.18 2.05
N LEU A 60 5.35 -2.89 2.09
CA LEU A 60 4.13 -2.33 2.66
C LEU A 60 3.45 -1.43 1.63
N THR A 61 2.12 -1.42 1.66
CA THR A 61 1.31 -0.44 0.94
C THR A 61 0.17 0.03 1.83
N GLY A 62 -0.20 1.30 1.69
CA GLY A 62 -1.19 1.92 2.56
C GLY A 62 -0.69 2.15 3.99
N ILE A 63 -1.63 2.36 4.90
CA ILE A 63 -1.40 2.58 6.33
C ILE A 63 -2.09 1.47 7.12
N CYS A 64 -1.37 0.83 8.02
CA CYS A 64 -1.81 -0.36 8.74
C CYS A 64 -2.14 -0.07 10.21
N ASP A 65 -2.64 1.12 10.54
CA ASP A 65 -2.90 1.56 11.93
C ASP A 65 -4.39 1.71 12.27
N GLU A 66 -5.26 1.83 11.28
CA GLU A 66 -6.70 1.95 11.49
C GLU A 66 -7.45 0.83 10.75
N TYR A 67 -7.66 -0.28 11.41
CA TYR A 67 -8.35 -1.44 10.85
C TYR A 67 -9.32 -2.06 11.87
N ASP A 68 -10.30 -2.77 11.36
CA ASP A 68 -11.23 -3.60 12.14
C ASP A 68 -10.98 -5.10 11.92
N GLU A 69 -10.23 -5.47 10.87
CA GLU A 69 -9.98 -6.86 10.52
C GLU A 69 -8.62 -7.03 9.82
N ILE A 70 -7.97 -8.17 10.09
CA ILE A 70 -6.75 -8.60 9.40
C ILE A 70 -7.05 -9.90 8.65
N ILE A 71 -6.70 -9.94 7.37
CA ILE A 71 -6.75 -11.17 6.56
C ILE A 71 -5.32 -11.60 6.25
N GLU A 72 -5.00 -12.84 6.60
CA GLU A 72 -3.72 -13.47 6.30
C GLU A 72 -3.79 -14.22 4.97
N ARG A 73 -2.74 -14.09 4.16
CA ARG A 73 -2.52 -14.83 2.92
C ARG A 73 -1.15 -15.49 2.96
N GLY A 74 -1.14 -16.83 2.99
CA GLY A 74 0.09 -17.62 3.11
C GLY A 74 0.54 -17.81 4.54
N ASN A 75 1.37 -18.82 4.75
CA ASN A 75 1.89 -19.20 6.06
C ASN A 75 3.37 -19.63 6.00
N ASP A 76 4.01 -19.50 4.84
CA ASP A 76 5.41 -19.86 4.61
C ASP A 76 6.16 -18.69 3.99
N ILE A 77 7.15 -18.18 4.69
CA ILE A 77 7.98 -17.05 4.26
C ILE A 77 8.71 -17.32 2.94
N ASN A 78 9.03 -18.59 2.63
CA ASN A 78 9.67 -18.95 1.37
C ASN A 78 8.75 -18.71 0.17
N ASN A 79 7.45 -18.80 0.38
CA ASN A 79 6.41 -18.55 -0.62
C ASN A 79 5.80 -17.15 -0.51
N GLY A 80 6.07 -16.46 0.58
CA GLY A 80 5.57 -15.13 0.90
C GLY A 80 4.30 -15.19 1.75
N VAL A 81 4.27 -14.32 2.77
CA VAL A 81 3.13 -14.11 3.67
C VAL A 81 2.69 -12.66 3.54
N ILE A 82 1.40 -12.42 3.42
CA ILE A 82 0.83 -11.08 3.31
C ILE A 82 -0.31 -10.93 4.33
N TYR A 83 -0.29 -9.82 5.06
CA TYR A 83 -1.36 -9.38 5.94
C TYR A 83 -2.07 -8.18 5.31
N PHE A 84 -3.37 -8.29 5.08
CA PHE A 84 -4.22 -7.20 4.62
C PHE A 84 -4.96 -6.61 5.81
N PHE A 85 -4.90 -5.30 5.95
CA PHE A 85 -5.58 -4.53 6.99
C PHE A 85 -6.82 -3.90 6.39
N LEU A 86 -8.00 -4.32 6.86
CA LEU A 86 -9.28 -3.88 6.33
C LEU A 86 -10.00 -2.98 7.33
N LYS A 87 -10.77 -2.02 6.81
CA LYS A 87 -11.76 -1.24 7.55
C LYS A 87 -13.05 -1.20 6.74
N ASN A 88 -14.14 -1.65 7.31
CA ASN A 88 -15.43 -1.77 6.62
C ASN A 88 -15.34 -2.61 5.33
N ASN A 89 -14.61 -3.71 5.36
CA ASN A 89 -14.30 -4.59 4.21
C ASN A 89 -13.52 -3.93 3.05
N LYS A 90 -12.91 -2.78 3.26
CA LYS A 90 -12.05 -2.09 2.29
C LYS A 90 -10.61 -2.17 2.75
N ILE A 91 -9.68 -2.25 1.80
CA ILE A 91 -8.24 -2.30 2.11
C ILE A 91 -7.75 -0.91 2.54
N ARG A 92 -7.16 -0.82 3.73
CA ARG A 92 -6.47 0.39 4.22
C ARG A 92 -4.96 0.27 4.07
N GLY A 93 -4.44 -0.94 4.15
CA GLY A 93 -3.03 -1.22 3.95
C GLY A 93 -2.76 -2.72 3.85
N ALA A 94 -1.54 -3.05 3.51
CA ALA A 94 -1.04 -4.42 3.56
C ALA A 94 0.46 -4.45 3.84
N CYS A 95 0.89 -5.52 4.49
CA CYS A 95 2.29 -5.83 4.77
C CYS A 95 2.60 -7.23 4.25
N GLY A 96 3.63 -7.37 3.43
CA GLY A 96 4.06 -8.64 2.89
C GLY A 96 5.53 -8.89 3.12
N VAL A 97 5.90 -10.10 3.52
CA VAL A 97 7.28 -10.54 3.70
C VAL A 97 7.50 -11.90 3.03
N GLY A 98 8.64 -12.07 2.41
CA GLY A 98 9.01 -13.32 1.75
C GLY A 98 10.37 -13.24 1.08
N ILE A 99 10.80 -14.33 0.47
CA ILE A 99 11.99 -14.32 -0.40
C ILE A 99 11.77 -13.29 -1.51
N ILE A 100 12.83 -12.59 -1.90
CA ILE A 100 12.82 -11.55 -2.94
C ILE A 100 12.03 -12.02 -4.17
N GLY A 101 11.05 -11.20 -4.59
CA GLY A 101 10.16 -11.48 -5.72
C GLY A 101 8.85 -12.21 -5.39
N LYS A 102 8.65 -12.67 -4.15
CA LYS A 102 7.44 -13.44 -3.78
C LYS A 102 6.21 -12.58 -3.47
N VAL A 103 6.38 -11.41 -2.84
CA VAL A 103 5.25 -10.58 -2.36
C VAL A 103 4.98 -9.34 -3.21
N GLY A 104 5.97 -8.81 -3.92
CA GLY A 104 5.89 -7.50 -4.56
C GLY A 104 4.74 -7.35 -5.57
N ARG A 105 4.41 -8.40 -6.33
CA ARG A 105 3.30 -8.38 -7.27
C ARG A 105 1.95 -8.20 -6.56
N ASP A 106 1.74 -8.97 -5.49
CA ASP A 106 0.48 -8.95 -4.76
C ASP A 106 0.32 -7.63 -3.97
N ILE A 107 1.41 -7.11 -3.39
CA ILE A 107 1.42 -5.78 -2.75
C ILE A 107 1.09 -4.67 -3.77
N LYS A 108 1.65 -4.73 -4.99
CA LYS A 108 1.32 -3.76 -6.05
C LYS A 108 -0.15 -3.83 -6.49
N ILE A 109 -0.72 -5.03 -6.56
CA ILE A 109 -2.15 -5.21 -6.85
C ILE A 109 -2.98 -4.63 -5.70
N THR A 110 -2.58 -4.89 -4.46
CA THR A 110 -3.25 -4.38 -3.25
C THR A 110 -3.27 -2.86 -3.19
N SER A 111 -2.17 -2.19 -3.58
CA SER A 111 -2.15 -0.72 -3.69
C SER A 111 -3.24 -0.20 -4.63
N LYS A 112 -3.41 -0.84 -5.80
CA LYS A 112 -4.45 -0.46 -6.76
C LYS A 112 -5.88 -0.73 -6.26
N LEU A 113 -6.06 -1.77 -5.44
CA LEU A 113 -7.34 -2.05 -4.81
C LEU A 113 -7.68 -1.02 -3.73
N ALA A 114 -6.68 -0.60 -2.94
CA ALA A 114 -6.83 0.48 -1.98
C ALA A 114 -7.22 1.81 -2.65
N GLU A 115 -6.53 2.18 -3.75
CA GLU A 115 -6.86 3.39 -4.53
C GLU A 115 -8.31 3.43 -5.01
N LYS A 116 -8.88 2.27 -5.35
CA LYS A 116 -10.29 2.17 -5.78
C LYS A 116 -11.29 2.28 -4.64
N ASP A 117 -10.85 2.15 -3.39
CA ASP A 117 -11.69 2.15 -2.18
C ASP A 117 -12.91 1.20 -2.26
N THR A 118 -12.74 0.05 -2.91
CA THR A 118 -13.82 -0.92 -3.14
C THR A 118 -13.88 -1.98 -2.04
N ILE A 119 -15.09 -2.53 -1.81
CA ILE A 119 -15.28 -3.71 -0.95
C ILE A 119 -14.60 -4.91 -1.59
N VAL A 120 -13.83 -5.65 -0.82
CA VAL A 120 -13.06 -6.80 -1.29
C VAL A 120 -13.65 -8.13 -0.82
N ASP A 121 -13.47 -9.16 -1.64
CA ASP A 121 -13.81 -10.54 -1.30
C ASP A 121 -12.69 -11.15 -0.45
N LYS A 122 -12.99 -11.42 0.82
CA LYS A 122 -12.02 -11.94 1.81
C LYS A 122 -11.51 -13.33 1.46
N GLN A 123 -12.31 -14.17 0.82
CA GLN A 123 -11.87 -15.50 0.38
C GLN A 123 -10.79 -15.38 -0.70
N ILE A 124 -10.94 -14.44 -1.63
CA ILE A 124 -9.92 -14.18 -2.64
C ILE A 124 -8.64 -13.61 -2.00
N LEU A 125 -8.77 -12.78 -0.96
CA LEU A 125 -7.61 -12.26 -0.25
C LEU A 125 -6.82 -13.38 0.44
N SER A 126 -7.49 -14.29 1.15
CA SER A 126 -6.83 -15.33 1.96
C SER A 126 -6.30 -16.51 1.15
N ASP A 127 -6.96 -16.90 0.06
CA ASP A 127 -6.58 -18.09 -0.72
C ASP A 127 -5.43 -17.82 -1.70
N GLN A 128 -4.25 -18.38 -1.44
CA GLN A 128 -3.07 -18.26 -2.30
C GLN A 128 -3.25 -18.83 -3.71
N ASN A 129 -4.18 -19.76 -3.92
CA ASN A 129 -4.48 -20.33 -5.23
C ASN A 129 -5.29 -19.37 -6.11
N LEU A 130 -5.95 -18.38 -5.51
CA LEU A 130 -6.70 -17.36 -6.23
C LEU A 130 -5.82 -16.14 -6.50
N LYS A 131 -5.86 -15.64 -7.73
CA LYS A 131 -5.09 -14.45 -8.12
C LYS A 131 -5.82 -13.18 -7.68
N LEU A 132 -5.14 -12.29 -6.96
CA LEU A 132 -5.69 -11.01 -6.48
C LEU A 132 -6.20 -10.09 -7.61
N ASN A 133 -5.68 -10.23 -8.83
CA ASN A 133 -6.17 -9.43 -9.97
C ASN A 133 -7.64 -9.67 -10.32
N LYS A 134 -8.24 -10.78 -9.88
CA LYS A 134 -9.69 -11.01 -10.02
C LYS A 134 -10.53 -9.94 -9.29
N LEU A 135 -9.97 -9.31 -8.23
CA LEU A 135 -10.63 -8.23 -7.50
C LEU A 135 -10.59 -6.89 -8.24
N ILE A 136 -9.65 -6.70 -9.19
CA ILE A 136 -9.56 -5.45 -9.97
C ILE A 136 -10.61 -5.38 -11.08
N GLN A 137 -11.07 -6.53 -11.56
CA GLN A 137 -11.95 -6.66 -12.74
C GLN A 137 -13.45 -6.49 -12.41
N LYS A 138 -13.79 -6.33 -11.13
CA LYS A 138 -15.14 -5.99 -10.67
C LYS A 138 -15.22 -4.50 -10.35
#